data_6d376a534c0d72733594c51d21794dcb
#
_entry.id   6d376a534c0d72733594c51d21794dcb
#
_cell.length_a   1.000
_cell.length_b   1.000
_cell.length_c   1.000
_cell.angle_alpha   90.00
_cell.angle_beta   90.00
_cell.angle_gamma   90.00
#
_symmetry.space_group_name_H-M   'P 1'
#
loop_
_entity.id
_entity.type
_entity.pdbx_description
1 polymer ?
#
loop_
_entity_poly.entity_id
_entity_poly.type
_entity_poly.pdbx_seq_one_letter_code
_entity_poly.pdbx_strand_id
1 'polypeptide(L)'
;LVIKIKNLTDDKEEQARIAISLVQNMQYGFSNKTEGFFGNKVNYSRYPYEVLYESKGICGEKSELLAFLLREIGYGVVLFYNQEENHESLGIKCPQEESYKGTGYCFVETTGPSIITDDSIEYVGGITLDSQPEVIFISDGESLPEGLQEYKDAETMKRIRQGRFVLFRDLKLEALKERYGLVEEYNLA
;
A
#
# COMPACT_ATOMS: atom_id res chain seq x y z
N LEU A 1 -13.12 -8.92 -10.86
CA LEU A 1 -11.66 -8.78 -10.78
C LEU A 1 -11.04 -9.88 -9.93
N VAL A 2 -11.50 -10.12 -8.68
CA VAL A 2 -10.97 -11.18 -7.78
C VAL A 2 -10.91 -12.55 -8.45
N ILE A 3 -12.01 -12.97 -9.12
CA ILE A 3 -12.03 -14.24 -9.86
C ILE A 3 -10.95 -14.29 -10.95
N LYS A 4 -10.68 -13.16 -11.63
CA LYS A 4 -9.60 -13.10 -12.63
C LYS A 4 -8.23 -13.28 -11.99
N ILE A 5 -7.98 -12.64 -10.85
CA ILE A 5 -6.72 -12.79 -10.10
C ILE A 5 -6.54 -14.26 -9.69
N LYS A 6 -7.57 -14.87 -9.08
CA LYS A 6 -7.55 -16.27 -8.65
C LYS A 6 -7.36 -17.27 -9.81
N ASN A 7 -7.77 -16.91 -11.02
CA ASN A 7 -7.57 -17.74 -12.20
C ASN A 7 -6.17 -17.59 -12.85
N LEU A 8 -5.39 -16.58 -12.47
CA LEU A 8 -4.03 -16.40 -12.98
C LEU A 8 -3.02 -17.30 -12.25
N THR A 9 -3.25 -17.57 -10.98
CA THR A 9 -2.37 -18.39 -10.14
C THR A 9 -3.14 -18.93 -8.94
N ASP A 10 -2.78 -20.15 -8.51
CA ASP A 10 -3.27 -20.75 -7.26
C ASP A 10 -2.45 -20.29 -6.03
N ASP A 11 -1.30 -19.65 -6.25
CA ASP A 11 -0.46 -19.10 -5.20
C ASP A 11 -1.09 -17.82 -4.63
N LYS A 12 -1.50 -17.86 -3.35
CA LYS A 12 -2.13 -16.73 -2.68
C LYS A 12 -1.22 -15.53 -2.51
N GLU A 13 0.06 -15.75 -2.29
CA GLU A 13 1.04 -14.66 -2.18
C GLU A 13 1.15 -13.91 -3.52
N GLU A 14 1.19 -14.66 -4.62
CA GLU A 14 1.19 -14.07 -5.95
C GLU A 14 -0.14 -13.35 -6.26
N GLN A 15 -1.28 -13.90 -5.83
CA GLN A 15 -2.57 -13.20 -5.92
C GLN A 15 -2.55 -11.86 -5.16
N ALA A 16 -1.96 -11.82 -3.96
CA ALA A 16 -1.80 -10.59 -3.18
C ALA A 16 -0.89 -9.59 -3.91
N ARG A 17 0.27 -10.03 -4.44
CA ARG A 17 1.18 -9.18 -5.22
C ARG A 17 0.50 -8.57 -6.43
N ILE A 18 -0.30 -9.36 -7.17
CA ILE A 18 -1.07 -8.88 -8.32
C ILE A 18 -2.07 -7.80 -7.89
N ALA A 19 -2.82 -8.02 -6.79
CA ALA A 19 -3.79 -7.06 -6.29
C ALA A 19 -3.12 -5.75 -5.84
N ILE A 20 -2.02 -5.85 -5.09
CA ILE A 20 -1.23 -4.70 -4.60
C ILE A 20 -0.68 -3.90 -5.78
N SER A 21 0.03 -4.56 -6.69
CA SER A 21 0.62 -3.92 -7.87
C SER A 21 -0.44 -3.24 -8.74
N LEU A 22 -1.59 -3.90 -8.94
CA LEU A 22 -2.70 -3.30 -9.70
C LEU A 22 -3.15 -1.96 -9.10
N VAL A 23 -3.37 -1.91 -7.79
CA VAL A 23 -3.86 -0.70 -7.12
C VAL A 23 -2.76 0.36 -7.05
N GLN A 24 -1.53 -0.01 -6.72
CA GLN A 24 -0.40 0.91 -6.66
C GLN A 24 -0.18 1.64 -8.00
N ASN A 25 -0.34 0.96 -9.13
CA ASN A 25 -0.16 1.53 -10.46
C ASN A 25 -1.36 2.34 -10.99
N MET A 26 -2.46 2.45 -10.25
CA MET A 26 -3.54 3.38 -10.58
C MET A 26 -3.09 4.82 -10.31
N GLN A 27 -3.54 5.75 -11.16
CA GLN A 27 -3.20 7.17 -11.04
C GLN A 27 -3.67 7.73 -9.68
N TYR A 28 -2.80 8.51 -9.02
CA TYR A 28 -3.22 9.29 -7.86
C TYR A 28 -3.97 10.56 -8.29
N GLY A 29 -5.09 10.86 -7.63
CA GLY A 29 -5.77 12.14 -7.85
C GLY A 29 -7.23 12.19 -7.41
N PHE A 30 -7.62 13.39 -7.03
CA PHE A 30 -8.97 13.71 -6.56
C PHE A 30 -10.04 13.54 -7.64
N SER A 31 -11.29 13.33 -7.19
CA SER A 31 -12.46 13.45 -8.05
C SER A 31 -12.72 14.91 -8.38
N ASN A 32 -13.14 15.17 -9.61
CA ASN A 32 -13.62 16.49 -10.02
C ASN A 32 -15.12 16.68 -9.70
N LYS A 33 -15.79 15.64 -9.20
CA LYS A 33 -17.21 15.69 -8.83
C LYS A 33 -17.36 16.32 -7.43
N THR A 34 -18.43 17.04 -7.23
CA THR A 34 -18.85 17.55 -5.92
C THR A 34 -20.30 17.17 -5.67
N GLU A 35 -20.62 16.86 -4.43
CA GLU A 35 -21.99 16.56 -4.00
C GLU A 35 -22.51 17.65 -3.08
N GLY A 36 -23.82 17.88 -3.13
CA GLY A 36 -24.50 18.78 -2.20
C GLY A 36 -24.84 18.04 -0.89
N PHE A 37 -24.33 18.54 0.25
CA PHE A 37 -24.65 18.01 1.55
C PHE A 37 -25.04 19.16 2.49
N PHE A 38 -26.31 19.20 2.90
CA PHE A 38 -26.88 20.27 3.75
C PHE A 38 -26.52 21.69 3.27
N GLY A 39 -26.61 21.94 1.97
CA GLY A 39 -26.31 23.25 1.37
C GLY A 39 -24.83 23.53 1.12
N ASN A 40 -23.93 22.67 1.55
CA ASN A 40 -22.50 22.74 1.25
C ASN A 40 -22.12 21.84 0.08
N LYS A 41 -21.13 22.25 -0.70
CA LYS A 41 -20.48 21.37 -1.68
C LYS A 41 -19.34 20.62 -0.99
N VAL A 42 -19.38 19.29 -1.05
CA VAL A 42 -18.30 18.41 -0.57
C VAL A 42 -17.66 17.70 -1.76
N ASN A 43 -16.36 17.42 -1.65
CA ASN A 43 -15.69 16.61 -2.65
C ASN A 43 -16.27 15.20 -2.64
N TYR A 44 -16.55 14.68 -3.82
CA TYR A 44 -17.03 13.32 -3.99
C TYR A 44 -15.89 12.33 -3.75
N SER A 45 -16.11 11.36 -2.87
CA SER A 45 -15.22 10.22 -2.67
C SER A 45 -15.70 9.05 -3.52
N ARG A 46 -14.77 8.45 -4.29
CA ARG A 46 -15.08 7.31 -5.16
C ARG A 46 -15.31 6.04 -4.35
N TYR A 47 -16.29 5.28 -4.73
CA TYR A 47 -16.41 3.91 -4.31
C TYR A 47 -15.35 3.00 -4.97
N PRO A 48 -14.99 1.85 -4.39
CA PRO A 48 -13.97 0.95 -4.94
C PRO A 48 -14.16 0.58 -6.42
N TYR A 49 -15.40 0.38 -6.87
CA TYR A 49 -15.68 0.08 -8.28
C TYR A 49 -15.41 1.27 -9.21
N GLU A 50 -15.58 2.51 -8.73
CA GLU A 50 -15.29 3.72 -9.52
C GLU A 50 -13.78 3.95 -9.62
N VAL A 51 -13.03 3.70 -8.53
CA VAL A 51 -11.56 3.70 -8.53
C VAL A 51 -11.04 2.72 -9.58
N LEU A 52 -11.61 1.51 -9.61
CA LEU A 52 -11.25 0.50 -10.59
C LEU A 52 -11.61 0.93 -12.03
N TYR A 53 -12.79 1.52 -12.23
CA TYR A 53 -13.27 1.94 -13.55
C TYR A 53 -12.48 3.14 -14.10
N GLU A 54 -12.23 4.15 -13.25
CA GLU A 54 -11.48 5.35 -13.62
C GLU A 54 -9.96 5.12 -13.60
N SER A 55 -9.48 4.00 -13.02
CA SER A 55 -8.07 3.71 -12.76
C SER A 55 -7.38 4.87 -12.02
N LYS A 56 -8.09 5.48 -11.08
CA LYS A 56 -7.67 6.69 -10.38
C LYS A 56 -8.32 6.77 -9.01
N GLY A 57 -7.55 7.23 -7.99
CA GLY A 57 -8.06 7.46 -6.64
C GLY A 57 -7.06 8.20 -5.76
N ILE A 58 -7.53 8.69 -4.61
CA ILE A 58 -6.68 9.19 -3.53
C ILE A 58 -6.32 8.04 -2.56
N CYS A 59 -5.49 8.32 -1.55
CA CYS A 59 -5.00 7.31 -0.59
C CYS A 59 -6.14 6.44 -0.02
N GLY A 60 -7.16 7.03 0.59
CA GLY A 60 -8.28 6.30 1.16
C GLY A 60 -9.06 5.48 0.14
N GLU A 61 -9.43 6.08 -0.99
CA GLU A 61 -10.17 5.40 -2.06
C GLU A 61 -9.41 4.17 -2.61
N LYS A 62 -8.09 4.29 -2.80
CA LYS A 62 -7.23 3.19 -3.25
C LYS A 62 -7.04 2.13 -2.15
N SER A 63 -6.90 2.55 -0.89
CA SER A 63 -6.78 1.65 0.26
C SER A 63 -8.05 0.82 0.45
N GLU A 64 -9.23 1.42 0.35
CA GLU A 64 -10.51 0.70 0.39
C GLU A 64 -10.65 -0.33 -0.74
N LEU A 65 -10.26 0.02 -1.97
CA LEU A 65 -10.26 -0.93 -3.09
C LEU A 65 -9.33 -2.11 -2.82
N LEU A 66 -8.10 -1.84 -2.36
CA LEU A 66 -7.14 -2.90 -2.07
C LEU A 66 -7.60 -3.76 -0.89
N ALA A 67 -8.18 -3.16 0.16
CA ALA A 67 -8.75 -3.88 1.29
C ALA A 67 -9.82 -4.87 0.84
N PHE A 68 -10.72 -4.45 -0.04
CA PHE A 68 -11.72 -5.32 -0.64
C PHE A 68 -11.06 -6.50 -1.39
N LEU A 69 -10.07 -6.24 -2.24
CA LEU A 69 -9.41 -7.28 -3.04
C LEU A 69 -8.71 -8.32 -2.15
N LEU A 70 -7.92 -7.89 -1.18
CA LEU A 70 -7.17 -8.79 -0.30
C LEU A 70 -8.08 -9.59 0.64
N ARG A 71 -9.14 -8.98 1.16
CA ARG A 71 -10.18 -9.70 1.92
C ARG A 71 -10.81 -10.83 1.10
N GLU A 72 -11.20 -10.55 -0.15
CA GLU A 72 -11.83 -11.55 -1.03
C GLU A 72 -10.83 -12.64 -1.49
N ILE A 73 -9.52 -12.35 -1.47
CA ILE A 73 -8.46 -13.35 -1.66
C ILE A 73 -8.36 -14.25 -0.43
N GLY A 74 -8.62 -13.70 0.78
CA GLY A 74 -8.69 -14.44 2.04
C GLY A 74 -7.71 -13.99 3.12
N TYR A 75 -7.08 -12.82 2.97
CA TYR A 75 -6.17 -12.25 3.96
C TYR A 75 -6.90 -11.49 5.08
N GLY A 76 -6.27 -11.44 6.26
CA GLY A 76 -6.61 -10.47 7.30
C GLY A 76 -6.16 -9.08 6.89
N VAL A 77 -7.06 -8.09 7.02
CA VAL A 77 -6.84 -6.73 6.48
C VAL A 77 -7.33 -5.68 7.46
N VAL A 78 -6.56 -4.61 7.58
CA VAL A 78 -6.91 -3.37 8.29
C VAL A 78 -6.63 -2.16 7.39
N LEU A 79 -7.25 -1.01 7.71
CA LEU A 79 -6.78 0.28 7.22
C LEU A 79 -5.98 0.96 8.34
N PHE A 80 -4.92 1.64 7.96
CA PHE A 80 -4.14 2.53 8.83
C PHE A 80 -4.48 3.97 8.49
N TYR A 81 -5.01 4.71 9.45
CA TYR A 81 -5.26 6.14 9.30
C TYR A 81 -4.30 6.92 10.18
N ASN A 82 -3.35 7.62 9.56
CA ASN A 82 -2.43 8.54 10.20
C ASN A 82 -3.05 9.93 10.20
N GLN A 83 -3.71 10.29 11.31
CA GLN A 83 -4.53 11.50 11.40
C GLN A 83 -3.71 12.78 11.25
N GLU A 84 -2.51 12.83 11.82
CA GLU A 84 -1.64 14.01 11.79
C GLU A 84 -1.16 14.33 10.37
N GLU A 85 -0.88 13.29 9.60
CA GLU A 85 -0.44 13.37 8.21
C GLU A 85 -1.62 13.37 7.21
N ASN A 86 -2.84 13.13 7.70
CA ASN A 86 -4.06 12.96 6.88
C ASN A 86 -3.84 11.96 5.74
N HIS A 87 -3.26 10.82 6.10
CA HIS A 87 -2.93 9.76 5.16
C HIS A 87 -3.57 8.44 5.57
N GLU A 88 -4.07 7.72 4.58
CA GLU A 88 -4.60 6.38 4.74
C GLU A 88 -3.81 5.39 3.89
N SER A 89 -3.43 4.28 4.52
CA SER A 89 -2.74 3.17 3.89
C SER A 89 -3.39 1.85 4.31
N LEU A 90 -2.88 0.75 3.81
CA LEU A 90 -3.44 -0.57 4.11
C LEU A 90 -2.48 -1.38 4.99
N GLY A 91 -3.04 -2.21 5.88
CA GLY A 91 -2.33 -3.26 6.59
C GLY A 91 -2.81 -4.64 6.16
N ILE A 92 -1.89 -5.51 5.78
CA ILE A 92 -2.13 -6.93 5.55
C ILE A 92 -1.55 -7.75 6.70
N LYS A 93 -2.30 -8.69 7.26
CA LYS A 93 -1.86 -9.52 8.38
C LYS A 93 -0.53 -10.22 8.07
N CYS A 94 0.43 -10.15 8.97
CA CYS A 94 1.77 -10.70 8.78
C CYS A 94 2.42 -11.07 10.12
N PRO A 95 3.63 -11.70 10.12
CA PRO A 95 4.38 -11.96 11.33
C PRO A 95 4.62 -10.70 12.15
N GLN A 96 4.58 -10.83 13.49
CA GLN A 96 4.64 -9.70 14.42
C GLN A 96 5.91 -8.86 14.26
N GLU A 97 7.04 -9.51 13.98
CA GLU A 97 8.35 -8.88 13.80
C GLU A 97 8.45 -8.02 12.55
N GLU A 98 7.62 -8.28 11.54
CA GLU A 98 7.57 -7.53 10.28
C GLU A 98 6.45 -6.47 10.27
N SER A 99 5.64 -6.46 11.35
CA SER A 99 4.43 -5.64 11.39
C SER A 99 4.72 -4.15 11.62
N TYR A 100 3.92 -3.31 10.99
CA TYR A 100 3.99 -1.86 11.14
C TYR A 100 3.68 -1.45 12.59
N LYS A 101 4.65 -0.80 13.23
CA LYS A 101 4.55 -0.30 14.61
C LYS A 101 3.96 -1.32 15.61
N GLY A 102 4.20 -2.62 15.38
CA GLY A 102 3.78 -3.69 16.27
C GLY A 102 2.30 -4.05 16.22
N THR A 103 1.58 -3.69 15.17
CA THR A 103 0.13 -3.90 15.01
C THR A 103 -0.27 -5.34 14.66
N GLY A 104 0.67 -6.20 14.24
CA GLY A 104 0.38 -7.52 13.65
C GLY A 104 0.00 -7.47 12.16
N TYR A 105 0.09 -6.31 11.54
CA TYR A 105 -0.18 -6.09 10.11
C TYR A 105 0.98 -5.36 9.45
N CYS A 106 1.39 -5.85 8.29
CA CYS A 106 2.43 -5.25 7.47
C CYS A 106 1.88 -4.07 6.69
N PHE A 107 2.65 -3.00 6.63
CA PHE A 107 2.32 -1.78 5.92
C PHE A 107 2.31 -1.99 4.41
N VAL A 108 1.31 -1.47 3.73
CA VAL A 108 1.20 -1.44 2.28
C VAL A 108 0.77 -0.05 1.83
N GLU A 109 1.67 0.66 1.16
CA GLU A 109 1.33 1.91 0.49
C GLU A 109 0.47 1.65 -0.72
N THR A 110 -0.51 2.51 -0.99
CA THR A 110 -1.44 2.36 -2.10
C THR A 110 -1.34 3.46 -3.14
N THR A 111 -0.75 4.61 -2.80
CA THR A 111 -0.70 5.78 -3.68
C THR A 111 0.27 5.64 -4.85
N GLY A 112 1.31 4.83 -4.69
CA GLY A 112 2.28 4.54 -5.73
C GLY A 112 3.00 3.20 -5.49
N PRO A 113 3.82 2.73 -6.45
CA PRO A 113 4.61 1.52 -6.31
C PRO A 113 5.53 1.57 -5.08
N SER A 114 5.43 0.58 -4.23
CA SER A 114 6.24 0.44 -3.01
C SER A 114 6.39 -1.02 -2.62
N ILE A 115 7.38 -1.29 -1.77
CA ILE A 115 7.61 -2.62 -1.22
C ILE A 115 6.73 -2.81 0.02
N ILE A 116 6.11 -3.96 0.18
CA ILE A 116 5.39 -4.33 1.42
C ILE A 116 6.34 -4.17 2.61
N THR A 117 5.88 -3.62 3.72
CA THR A 117 6.62 -3.24 4.94
C THR A 117 7.51 -2.00 4.84
N ASP A 118 7.66 -1.41 3.67
CA ASP A 118 8.43 -0.18 3.52
C ASP A 118 7.59 1.04 3.94
N ASP A 119 7.64 1.38 5.21
CA ASP A 119 6.98 2.53 5.83
C ASP A 119 7.84 3.81 5.83
N SER A 120 9.03 3.76 5.20
CA SER A 120 9.99 4.86 5.16
C SER A 120 9.88 5.73 3.91
N ILE A 121 8.76 5.62 3.20
CA ILE A 121 8.51 6.35 1.95
C ILE A 121 8.17 7.81 2.26
N GLU A 122 8.70 8.74 1.49
CA GLU A 122 8.14 10.08 1.38
C GLU A 122 6.91 10.04 0.45
N TYR A 123 5.77 10.49 0.95
CA TYR A 123 4.52 10.54 0.19
C TYR A 123 4.44 11.79 -0.69
N VAL A 124 3.45 11.79 -1.57
CA VAL A 124 3.13 12.98 -2.36
C VAL A 124 3.04 14.23 -1.46
N GLY A 125 3.95 15.18 -1.66
CA GLY A 125 4.07 16.38 -0.83
C GLY A 125 5.21 16.35 0.20
N GLY A 126 6.07 15.31 0.20
CA GLY A 126 7.24 15.23 1.10
C GLY A 126 6.88 14.89 2.54
N ILE A 127 5.80 14.14 2.76
CA ILE A 127 5.31 13.77 4.09
C ILE A 127 5.83 12.37 4.45
N THR A 128 6.37 12.21 5.67
CA THR A 128 6.69 10.92 6.29
C THR A 128 5.65 10.57 7.36
N LEU A 129 5.35 9.27 7.55
CA LEU A 129 4.36 8.82 8.54
C LEU A 129 5.00 8.59 9.91
N ASP A 130 5.03 9.63 10.74
CA ASP A 130 5.61 9.58 12.08
C ASP A 130 4.58 9.25 13.17
N SER A 131 3.32 9.65 12.99
CA SER A 131 2.24 9.41 13.96
C SER A 131 1.91 7.92 14.13
N GLN A 132 1.31 7.56 15.27
CA GLN A 132 0.71 6.24 15.43
C GLN A 132 -0.59 6.18 14.62
N PRO A 133 -0.78 5.16 13.77
CA PRO A 133 -2.02 5.04 13.02
C PRO A 133 -3.19 4.62 13.90
N GLU A 134 -4.36 5.12 13.61
CA GLU A 134 -5.60 4.46 13.97
C GLU A 134 -5.75 3.20 13.14
N VAL A 135 -6.02 2.05 13.78
CA VAL A 135 -6.16 0.76 13.10
C VAL A 135 -7.64 0.46 12.92
N ILE A 136 -8.11 0.51 11.69
CA ILE A 136 -9.51 0.25 11.33
C ILE A 136 -9.62 -1.18 10.81
N PHE A 137 -10.25 -2.07 11.60
CA PHE A 137 -10.39 -3.48 11.25
C PHE A 137 -11.38 -3.68 10.08
N ILE A 138 -10.95 -4.42 9.06
CA ILE A 138 -11.78 -4.76 7.88
C ILE A 138 -12.14 -6.24 7.86
N SER A 139 -11.15 -7.14 8.01
CA SER A 139 -11.40 -8.58 8.01
C SER A 139 -10.35 -9.34 8.78
N ASP A 140 -10.76 -10.44 9.40
CA ASP A 140 -9.82 -11.50 9.75
C ASP A 140 -9.52 -12.38 8.53
N GLY A 141 -8.44 -13.15 8.58
CA GLY A 141 -8.03 -14.01 7.48
C GLY A 141 -6.61 -14.54 7.66
N GLU A 142 -6.07 -15.05 6.56
CA GLU A 142 -4.71 -15.58 6.54
C GLU A 142 -3.67 -14.47 6.74
N SER A 143 -2.52 -14.86 7.21
CA SER A 143 -1.33 -14.01 7.35
C SER A 143 -0.40 -14.24 6.17
N LEU A 144 0.33 -13.22 5.76
CA LEU A 144 1.52 -13.42 4.96
C LEU A 144 2.50 -14.34 5.69
N PRO A 145 3.23 -15.22 4.99
CA PRO A 145 4.17 -16.13 5.62
C PRO A 145 5.43 -15.43 6.12
N GLU A 146 6.18 -16.11 6.98
CA GLU A 146 7.52 -15.70 7.37
C GLU A 146 8.50 -15.78 6.19
N GLY A 147 9.54 -14.94 6.22
CA GLY A 147 10.69 -15.05 5.33
C GLY A 147 10.46 -14.61 3.89
N LEU A 148 9.39 -13.86 3.61
CA LEU A 148 9.18 -13.25 2.29
C LEU A 148 10.39 -12.42 1.85
N GLN A 149 10.66 -12.42 0.54
CA GLN A 149 11.75 -11.62 -0.02
C GLN A 149 11.49 -10.12 0.15
N GLU A 150 10.23 -9.70 0.12
CA GLU A 150 9.79 -8.33 0.31
C GLU A 150 10.26 -7.74 1.65
N TYR A 151 10.28 -8.51 2.73
CA TYR A 151 10.76 -8.05 4.04
C TYR A 151 12.23 -7.65 4.00
N LYS A 152 13.07 -8.50 3.38
CA LYS A 152 14.50 -8.22 3.21
C LYS A 152 14.77 -7.05 2.27
N ASP A 153 13.97 -6.94 1.23
CA ASP A 153 14.09 -5.90 0.23
C ASP A 153 13.65 -4.54 0.82
N ALA A 154 12.56 -4.50 1.60
CA ALA A 154 12.11 -3.32 2.34
C ALA A 154 13.16 -2.85 3.36
N GLU A 155 13.72 -3.77 4.16
CA GLU A 155 14.80 -3.42 5.10
C GLU A 155 16.04 -2.89 4.38
N THR A 156 16.38 -3.46 3.21
CA THR A 156 17.47 -2.97 2.39
C THR A 156 17.20 -1.55 1.90
N MET A 157 15.97 -1.28 1.42
CA MET A 157 15.57 0.04 0.96
C MET A 157 15.59 1.07 2.09
N LYS A 158 15.02 0.74 3.27
CA LYS A 158 15.08 1.58 4.47
C LYS A 158 16.52 1.96 4.85
N ARG A 159 17.44 0.99 4.81
CA ARG A 159 18.86 1.23 5.10
C ARG A 159 19.52 2.15 4.08
N ILE A 160 19.17 2.00 2.79
CA ILE A 160 19.67 2.85 1.71
C ILE A 160 19.21 4.30 1.93
N ARG A 161 17.92 4.54 2.21
CA ARG A 161 17.37 5.88 2.48
C ARG A 161 17.97 6.53 3.73
N GLN A 162 18.23 5.74 4.78
CA GLN A 162 18.88 6.23 6.00
C GLN A 162 20.39 6.49 5.85
N GLY A 163 20.95 6.34 4.64
CA GLY A 163 22.39 6.50 4.39
C GLY A 163 23.27 5.46 5.09
N ARG A 164 22.70 4.34 5.54
CA ARG A 164 23.45 3.26 6.19
C ARG A 164 24.26 2.48 5.16
N PHE A 165 25.35 1.85 5.61
CA PHE A 165 26.18 1.03 4.73
C PHE A 165 25.40 -0.15 4.17
N VAL A 166 25.36 -0.24 2.83
CA VAL A 166 24.81 -1.37 2.07
C VAL A 166 25.85 -1.78 1.01
N LEU A 167 26.30 -3.02 1.06
CA LEU A 167 27.25 -3.53 0.09
C LEU A 167 26.61 -3.54 -1.30
N PHE A 168 27.33 -2.99 -2.30
CA PHE A 168 26.83 -2.79 -3.68
C PHE A 168 25.52 -1.97 -3.73
N ARG A 169 25.47 -0.87 -2.96
CA ARG A 169 24.28 -0.02 -2.79
C ARG A 169 23.59 0.32 -4.10
N ASP A 170 24.29 0.88 -5.08
CA ASP A 170 23.68 1.36 -6.31
C ASP A 170 23.11 0.21 -7.17
N LEU A 171 23.82 -0.92 -7.26
CA LEU A 171 23.32 -2.10 -7.95
C LEU A 171 22.07 -2.67 -7.28
N LYS A 172 22.02 -2.70 -5.93
CA LYS A 172 20.85 -3.15 -5.20
C LYS A 172 19.68 -2.20 -5.36
N LEU A 173 19.93 -0.89 -5.31
CA LEU A 173 18.88 0.12 -5.51
C LEU A 173 18.25 -0.02 -6.90
N GLU A 174 19.03 -0.13 -7.95
CA GLU A 174 18.53 -0.31 -9.32
C GLU A 174 17.74 -1.64 -9.45
N ALA A 175 18.23 -2.73 -8.86
CA ALA A 175 17.53 -4.01 -8.88
C ALA A 175 16.18 -3.95 -8.11
N LEU A 176 16.09 -3.19 -7.01
CA LEU A 176 14.85 -2.98 -6.27
C LEU A 176 13.88 -2.10 -7.06
N LYS A 177 14.38 -1.02 -7.66
CA LYS A 177 13.57 -0.17 -8.55
C LYS A 177 12.94 -0.97 -9.68
N GLU A 178 13.74 -1.78 -10.37
CA GLU A 178 13.25 -2.62 -11.47
C GLU A 178 12.23 -3.67 -10.99
N ARG A 179 12.55 -4.37 -9.89
CA ARG A 179 11.68 -5.45 -9.37
C ARG A 179 10.31 -4.96 -8.93
N TYR A 180 10.23 -3.81 -8.27
CA TYR A 180 8.99 -3.29 -7.68
C TYR A 180 8.38 -2.13 -8.46
N GLY A 181 8.98 -1.73 -9.58
CA GLY A 181 8.51 -0.61 -10.39
C GLY A 181 8.56 0.73 -9.65
N LEU A 182 9.55 0.92 -8.76
CA LEU A 182 9.66 2.14 -7.95
C LEU A 182 10.00 3.33 -8.84
N VAL A 183 9.26 4.44 -8.66
CA VAL A 183 9.42 5.65 -9.47
C VAL A 183 10.00 6.80 -8.64
N GLU A 184 10.82 7.63 -9.26
CA GLU A 184 11.52 8.73 -8.57
C GLU A 184 10.58 9.83 -8.06
N GLU A 185 9.46 10.06 -8.73
CA GLU A 185 8.50 11.11 -8.35
C GLU A 185 7.88 10.94 -6.95
N TYR A 186 8.02 9.74 -6.37
CA TYR A 186 7.60 9.45 -4.99
C TYR A 186 8.77 9.45 -4.00
N ASN A 187 9.93 10.00 -4.37
CA ASN A 187 11.16 9.99 -3.58
C ASN A 187 11.54 8.60 -3.05
N LEU A 188 11.27 7.56 -3.82
CA LEU A 188 11.58 6.19 -3.47
C LEU A 188 13.05 5.82 -3.74
N ALA A 189 13.86 6.82 -4.12
CA ALA A 189 15.26 6.67 -4.46
C ALA A 189 16.19 7.16 -3.33
#